data_1bd7ae06c85013aed2a175716a08a88e
#
_entry.id   1bd7ae06c85013aed2a175716a08a88e
#
_cell.length_a   1.000
_cell.length_b   1.000
_cell.length_c   1.000
_cell.angle_alpha   90.00
_cell.angle_beta   90.00
_cell.angle_gamma   90.00
#
_symmetry.space_group_name_H-M   'P 1'
#
loop_
_entity.id
_entity.type
_entity.pdbx_description
1 polymer ?
#
loop_
_entity_poly.entity_id
_entity_poly.type
_entity_poly.pdbx_seq_one_letter_code
_entity_poly.pdbx_strand_id
1 'polypeptide(L)'
;MEGSQKRGVFYALLVLVMVLWGSLYVANKFVMAVIPNWTLLFSRYLCAAICLTIVQRFRKPSPHAKPRKIARADYKYIVLLGLGGYALSVGMQQLGTKLSGASLASLINSMNPIFIVVFAIILLHEQVTVRKIICILCAVCGAALIVGGNLGSGHLAGIVFSLLSVLTWCLTSVAMRSFTQ
;
A
#
# COMPACT_ATOMS: atom_id res chain seq x y z
N MET A 1 24.22 -25.91 3.03
CA MET A 1 22.90 -26.12 3.69
C MET A 1 22.32 -24.83 4.30
N GLU A 2 23.13 -23.92 4.80
CA GLU A 2 22.71 -22.66 5.46
C GLU A 2 21.94 -21.67 4.54
N GLY A 3 22.29 -21.63 3.27
CA GLY A 3 21.61 -20.74 2.31
C GLY A 3 20.19 -21.16 1.90
N SER A 4 19.90 -22.47 1.95
CA SER A 4 18.56 -23.01 1.66
C SER A 4 17.60 -22.76 2.82
N GLN A 5 18.07 -22.90 4.04
CA GLN A 5 17.27 -22.67 5.25
C GLN A 5 16.91 -21.17 5.40
N LYS A 6 17.85 -20.27 5.12
CA LYS A 6 17.57 -18.82 5.10
C LYS A 6 16.55 -18.42 4.04
N ARG A 7 16.57 -19.07 2.86
CA ARG A 7 15.55 -18.85 1.81
C ARG A 7 14.17 -19.33 2.23
N GLY A 8 14.06 -20.49 2.88
CA GLY A 8 12.80 -21.02 3.40
C GLY A 8 12.13 -20.07 4.41
N VAL A 9 12.90 -19.58 5.37
CA VAL A 9 12.42 -18.59 6.36
C VAL A 9 11.97 -17.29 5.67
N PHE A 10 12.71 -16.83 4.66
CA PHE A 10 12.34 -15.63 3.91
C PHE A 10 11.00 -15.78 3.17
N TYR A 11 10.78 -16.92 2.50
CA TYR A 11 9.49 -17.20 1.84
C TYR A 11 8.35 -17.36 2.85
N ALA A 12 8.57 -18.00 3.98
CA ALA A 12 7.57 -18.12 5.04
C ALA A 12 7.15 -16.74 5.59
N LEU A 13 8.11 -15.83 5.80
CA LEU A 13 7.86 -14.48 6.22
C LEU A 13 7.08 -13.68 5.16
N LEU A 14 7.39 -13.85 3.87
CA LEU A 14 6.63 -13.23 2.78
C LEU A 14 5.17 -13.69 2.77
N VAL A 15 4.95 -15.01 2.87
CA VAL A 15 3.58 -15.57 2.92
C VAL A 15 2.84 -15.03 4.14
N LEU A 16 3.48 -14.99 5.31
CA LEU A 16 2.88 -14.44 6.52
C LEU A 16 2.46 -12.97 6.34
N VAL A 17 3.31 -12.14 5.75
CA VAL A 17 2.99 -10.73 5.45
C VAL A 17 1.80 -10.62 4.51
N MET A 18 1.72 -11.46 3.47
CA MET A 18 0.60 -11.46 2.53
C MET A 18 -0.71 -11.88 3.20
N VAL A 19 -0.69 -12.91 4.07
CA VAL A 19 -1.85 -13.35 4.84
C VAL A 19 -2.32 -12.25 5.80
N LEU A 20 -1.39 -11.62 6.52
CA LEU A 20 -1.69 -10.51 7.43
C LEU A 20 -2.29 -9.33 6.67
N TRP A 21 -1.76 -9.01 5.50
CA TRP A 21 -2.28 -7.89 4.71
C TRP A 21 -3.66 -8.19 4.12
N GLY A 22 -3.88 -9.41 3.63
CA GLY A 22 -5.19 -9.84 3.16
C GLY A 22 -6.26 -9.84 4.25
N SER A 23 -5.91 -10.27 5.46
CA SER A 23 -6.82 -10.28 6.62
C SER A 23 -7.28 -8.90 7.06
N LEU A 24 -6.48 -7.85 6.78
CA LEU A 24 -6.85 -6.45 7.08
C LEU A 24 -8.16 -6.01 6.40
N TYR A 25 -8.43 -6.46 5.18
CA TYR A 25 -9.66 -6.10 4.47
C TYR A 25 -10.89 -6.66 5.17
N VAL A 26 -10.80 -7.90 5.63
CA VAL A 26 -11.87 -8.56 6.37
C VAL A 26 -12.05 -7.89 7.74
N ALA A 27 -10.96 -7.68 8.47
CA ALA A 27 -10.98 -7.00 9.76
C ALA A 27 -11.55 -5.58 9.66
N ASN A 28 -11.12 -4.79 8.68
CA ASN A 28 -11.64 -3.45 8.43
C ASN A 28 -13.14 -3.44 8.18
N LYS A 29 -13.68 -4.42 7.44
CA LYS A 29 -15.12 -4.52 7.19
C LYS A 29 -15.91 -4.63 8.49
N PHE A 30 -15.47 -5.48 9.42
CA PHE A 30 -16.15 -5.66 10.72
C PHE A 30 -15.98 -4.43 11.62
N VAL A 31 -14.78 -3.88 11.71
CA VAL A 31 -14.50 -2.75 12.59
C VAL A 31 -15.20 -1.47 12.12
N MET A 32 -15.27 -1.23 10.79
CA MET A 32 -15.95 -0.05 10.24
C MET A 32 -17.49 -0.13 10.36
N ALA A 33 -18.05 -1.27 10.73
CA ALA A 33 -19.48 -1.36 11.10
C ALA A 33 -19.78 -0.65 12.43
N VAL A 34 -18.79 -0.54 13.31
CA VAL A 34 -18.93 0.03 14.67
C VAL A 34 -18.21 1.37 14.81
N ILE A 35 -17.03 1.51 14.18
CA ILE A 35 -16.17 2.68 14.34
C ILE A 35 -16.13 3.51 13.05
N PRO A 36 -16.25 4.85 13.14
CA PRO A 36 -16.09 5.73 11.99
C PRO A 36 -14.72 5.55 11.30
N ASN A 37 -14.71 5.65 9.97
CA ASN A 37 -13.52 5.44 9.16
C ASN A 37 -12.28 6.26 9.61
N TRP A 38 -12.48 7.54 9.92
CA TRP A 38 -11.41 8.44 10.31
C TRP A 38 -10.85 8.13 11.71
N THR A 39 -11.69 7.69 12.62
CA THR A 39 -11.28 7.26 13.96
C THR A 39 -10.43 5.99 13.87
N LEU A 40 -10.85 5.03 13.05
CA LEU A 40 -10.09 3.82 12.79
C LEU A 40 -8.71 4.14 12.18
N LEU A 41 -8.68 5.04 11.21
CA LEU A 41 -7.45 5.48 10.55
C LEU A 41 -6.48 6.12 11.57
N PHE A 42 -7.00 7.06 12.38
CA PHE A 42 -6.21 7.75 13.40
C PHE A 42 -5.65 6.78 14.44
N SER A 43 -6.49 5.90 15.01
CA SER A 43 -6.06 4.92 16.02
C SER A 43 -4.99 3.98 15.49
N ARG A 44 -5.12 3.54 14.24
CA ARG A 44 -4.14 2.68 13.57
C ARG A 44 -2.78 3.34 13.42
N TYR A 45 -2.74 4.60 12.95
CA TYR A 45 -1.49 5.34 12.81
C TYR A 45 -0.89 5.71 14.17
N LEU A 46 -1.71 6.03 15.16
CA LEU A 46 -1.26 6.29 16.52
C LEU A 46 -0.60 5.04 17.14
N CYS A 47 -1.25 3.89 17.06
CA CYS A 47 -0.67 2.63 17.53
C CYS A 47 0.64 2.31 16.80
N ALA A 48 0.69 2.47 15.47
CA ALA A 48 1.89 2.25 14.70
C ALA A 48 3.05 3.19 15.13
N ALA A 49 2.75 4.47 15.36
CA ALA A 49 3.73 5.44 15.83
C ALA A 49 4.29 5.08 17.21
N ILE A 50 3.42 4.68 18.15
CA ILE A 50 3.82 4.23 19.48
C ILE A 50 4.72 2.99 19.37
N CYS A 51 4.29 1.95 18.63
CA CYS A 51 5.07 0.73 18.44
C CYS A 51 6.44 1.01 17.81
N LEU A 52 6.49 1.84 16.77
CA LEU A 52 7.75 2.21 16.12
C LEU A 52 8.68 2.99 17.05
N THR A 53 8.14 3.89 17.85
CA THR A 53 8.91 4.66 18.84
C THR A 53 9.52 3.74 19.89
N ILE A 54 8.73 2.78 20.39
CA ILE A 54 9.19 1.76 21.34
C ILE A 54 10.31 0.92 20.71
N VAL A 55 10.09 0.40 19.50
CA VAL A 55 11.10 -0.42 18.79
C VAL A 55 12.39 0.37 18.56
N GLN A 56 12.29 1.65 18.16
CA GLN A 56 13.46 2.50 17.96
C GLN A 56 14.22 2.75 19.26
N ARG A 57 13.53 2.87 20.39
CA ARG A 57 14.16 3.06 21.71
C ARG A 57 15.00 1.86 22.14
N PHE A 58 14.56 0.64 21.80
CA PHE A 58 15.26 -0.60 22.12
C PHE A 58 16.28 -1.03 21.06
N ARG A 59 16.21 -0.44 19.85
CA ARG A 59 17.13 -0.80 18.78
C ARG A 59 18.48 -0.12 18.99
N LYS A 60 19.53 -0.92 19.15
CA LYS A 60 20.90 -0.40 19.18
C LYS A 60 21.24 0.23 17.83
N PRO A 61 21.81 1.44 17.79
CA PRO A 61 22.21 2.06 16.54
C PRO A 61 23.23 1.18 15.82
N SER A 62 23.01 0.95 14.53
CA SER A 62 23.98 0.19 13.72
C SER A 62 25.29 0.97 13.65
N PRO A 63 26.47 0.31 13.87
CA PRO A 63 27.78 0.97 13.84
C PRO A 63 28.06 1.73 12.53
N HIS A 64 27.39 1.36 11.45
CA HIS A 64 27.54 1.95 10.13
C HIS A 64 26.45 2.99 9.76
N ALA A 65 25.48 3.22 10.62
CA ALA A 65 24.45 4.23 10.38
C ALA A 65 24.98 5.61 10.75
N LYS A 66 25.46 6.36 9.76
CA LYS A 66 25.72 7.80 9.96
C LYS A 66 24.41 8.49 10.32
N PRO A 67 24.33 9.26 11.42
CA PRO A 67 23.13 10.01 11.78
C PRO A 67 22.89 11.06 10.70
N ARG A 68 21.98 10.77 9.77
CA ARG A 68 21.56 11.74 8.75
C ARG A 68 20.64 12.76 9.43
N LYS A 69 21.13 13.95 9.62
CA LYS A 69 20.30 15.07 10.08
C LYS A 69 19.28 15.38 8.98
N ILE A 70 17.99 15.21 9.29
CA ILE A 70 16.91 15.58 8.39
C ILE A 70 16.92 17.09 8.25
N ALA A 71 17.09 17.61 7.03
CA ALA A 71 17.03 19.03 6.77
C ALA A 71 15.60 19.55 7.00
N ARG A 72 15.47 20.84 7.42
CA ARG A 72 14.14 21.43 7.64
C ARG A 72 13.26 21.40 6.39
N ALA A 73 13.85 21.44 5.20
CA ALA A 73 13.15 21.32 3.93
C ALA A 73 12.51 19.92 3.75
N ASP A 74 13.17 18.87 4.24
CA ASP A 74 12.70 17.48 4.10
C ASP A 74 11.42 17.22 4.91
N TYR A 75 11.18 17.98 6.00
CA TYR A 75 9.97 17.84 6.81
C TYR A 75 8.69 18.12 6.01
N LYS A 76 8.71 19.10 5.11
CA LYS A 76 7.56 19.40 4.24
C LYS A 76 7.21 18.22 3.35
N TYR A 77 8.22 17.57 2.78
CA TYR A 77 8.04 16.39 1.94
C TYR A 77 7.59 15.18 2.74
N ILE A 78 8.15 14.96 3.93
CA ILE A 78 7.74 13.86 4.83
C ILE A 78 6.27 14.02 5.21
N VAL A 79 5.84 15.24 5.59
CA VAL A 79 4.44 15.52 5.94
C VAL A 79 3.52 15.37 4.73
N LEU A 80 3.92 15.90 3.57
CA LEU A 80 3.12 15.80 2.34
C LEU A 80 2.94 14.34 1.92
N LEU A 81 4.01 13.55 1.92
CA LEU A 81 3.96 12.13 1.55
C LEU A 81 3.23 11.29 2.60
N GLY A 82 3.41 11.60 3.89
CA GLY A 82 2.75 10.87 4.99
C GLY A 82 1.26 11.15 5.04
N LEU A 83 0.84 12.40 5.08
CA LEU A 83 -0.57 12.80 5.18
C LEU A 83 -1.26 12.80 3.81
N GLY A 84 -0.68 13.47 2.82
CA GLY A 84 -1.27 13.60 1.49
C GLY A 84 -1.18 12.32 0.66
N GLY A 85 -0.14 11.53 0.87
CA GLY A 85 0.04 10.27 0.16
C GLY A 85 -0.55 9.09 0.92
N TYR A 86 0.14 8.64 1.96
CA TYR A 86 -0.23 7.38 2.63
C TYR A 86 -1.52 7.46 3.44
N ALA A 87 -1.74 8.49 4.25
CA ALA A 87 -2.95 8.58 5.08
C ALA A 87 -4.21 8.75 4.22
N LEU A 88 -4.15 9.61 3.19
CA LEU A 88 -5.25 9.82 2.26
C LEU A 88 -5.55 8.53 1.47
N SER A 89 -4.52 7.85 0.96
CA SER A 89 -4.68 6.58 0.24
C SER A 89 -5.37 5.52 1.11
N VAL A 90 -4.90 5.31 2.35
CA VAL A 90 -5.51 4.32 3.24
C VAL A 90 -6.93 4.72 3.64
N GLY A 91 -7.20 6.02 3.85
CA GLY A 91 -8.55 6.52 4.09
C GLY A 91 -9.51 6.22 2.94
N MET A 92 -9.08 6.48 1.70
CA MET A 92 -9.85 6.13 0.50
C MET A 92 -10.04 4.62 0.34
N GLN A 93 -9.00 3.81 0.63
CA GLN A 93 -9.07 2.36 0.62
C GLN A 93 -10.12 1.83 1.59
N GLN A 94 -10.17 2.36 2.80
CA GLN A 94 -11.16 1.98 3.78
C GLN A 94 -12.58 2.35 3.34
N LEU A 95 -12.78 3.56 2.79
CA LEU A 95 -14.07 3.98 2.21
C LEU A 95 -14.48 3.07 1.06
N GLY A 96 -13.54 2.75 0.15
CA GLY A 96 -13.75 1.79 -0.92
C GLY A 96 -14.21 0.43 -0.39
N THR A 97 -13.54 -0.09 0.63
CA THR A 97 -13.88 -1.36 1.27
C THR A 97 -15.28 -1.33 1.92
N LYS A 98 -15.63 -0.21 2.54
CA LYS A 98 -16.95 0.00 3.16
C LYS A 98 -18.09 -0.01 2.11
N LEU A 99 -17.87 0.65 0.99
CA LEU A 99 -18.89 0.87 -0.04
C LEU A 99 -19.01 -0.30 -1.02
N SER A 100 -17.89 -0.93 -1.43
CA SER A 100 -17.89 -2.02 -2.42
C SER A 100 -17.69 -3.41 -1.83
N GLY A 101 -17.40 -3.49 -0.54
CA GLY A 101 -17.10 -4.74 0.16
C GLY A 101 -15.63 -5.13 0.10
N ALA A 102 -15.21 -5.99 1.04
CA ALA A 102 -13.82 -6.39 1.22
C ALA A 102 -13.25 -7.12 0.00
N SER A 103 -14.03 -7.98 -0.62
CA SER A 103 -13.60 -8.78 -1.78
C SER A 103 -13.24 -7.91 -2.98
N LEU A 104 -14.15 -7.02 -3.40
CA LEU A 104 -13.94 -6.15 -4.56
C LEU A 104 -12.82 -5.13 -4.30
N ALA A 105 -12.79 -4.52 -3.11
CA ALA A 105 -11.73 -3.59 -2.74
C ALA A 105 -10.35 -4.25 -2.70
N SER A 106 -10.22 -5.48 -2.16
CA SER A 106 -8.96 -6.21 -2.13
C SER A 106 -8.46 -6.57 -3.53
N LEU A 107 -9.38 -6.94 -4.44
CA LEU A 107 -9.06 -7.23 -5.83
C LEU A 107 -8.52 -6.00 -6.56
N ILE A 108 -9.18 -4.84 -6.40
CA ILE A 108 -8.70 -3.58 -6.99
C ILE A 108 -7.33 -3.21 -6.43
N ASN A 109 -7.12 -3.38 -5.11
CA ASN A 109 -5.83 -3.10 -4.49
C ASN A 109 -4.73 -4.10 -4.89
N SER A 110 -5.06 -5.31 -5.32
CA SER A 110 -4.06 -6.23 -5.87
C SER A 110 -3.42 -5.76 -7.18
N MET A 111 -4.01 -4.73 -7.82
CA MET A 111 -3.43 -4.06 -8.98
C MET A 111 -2.30 -3.07 -8.64
N ASN A 112 -2.02 -2.81 -7.36
CA ASN A 112 -0.94 -1.91 -6.94
C ASN A 112 0.40 -2.14 -7.67
N PRO A 113 0.93 -3.39 -7.80
CA PRO A 113 2.20 -3.62 -8.48
C PRO A 113 2.21 -3.13 -9.93
N ILE A 114 1.07 -3.18 -10.61
CA ILE A 114 0.93 -2.77 -12.01
C ILE A 114 1.05 -1.26 -12.11
N PHE A 115 0.26 -0.54 -11.31
CA PHE A 115 0.31 0.92 -11.29
C PHE A 115 1.68 1.44 -10.84
N ILE A 116 2.35 0.76 -9.89
CA ILE A 116 3.72 1.10 -9.50
C ILE A 116 4.67 0.99 -10.71
N VAL A 117 4.58 -0.09 -11.50
CA VAL A 117 5.41 -0.27 -12.69
C VAL A 117 5.09 0.79 -13.75
N VAL A 118 3.81 1.10 -13.99
CA VAL A 118 3.38 2.13 -14.93
C VAL A 118 3.92 3.50 -14.51
N PHE A 119 3.75 3.88 -13.25
CA PHE A 119 4.28 5.16 -12.76
C PHE A 119 5.81 5.20 -12.71
N ALA A 120 6.48 4.08 -12.42
CA ALA A 120 7.95 4.00 -12.50
C ALA A 120 8.45 4.21 -13.94
N ILE A 121 7.76 3.68 -14.94
CA ILE A 121 8.09 3.93 -16.35
C ILE A 121 7.91 5.41 -16.69
N ILE A 122 6.79 6.02 -16.29
CA ILE A 122 6.44 7.40 -16.64
C ILE A 122 7.31 8.42 -15.88
N LEU A 123 7.46 8.25 -14.56
CA LEU A 123 8.10 9.25 -13.69
C LEU A 123 9.60 9.06 -13.53
N LEU A 124 10.07 7.80 -13.52
CA LEU A 124 11.51 7.49 -13.41
C LEU A 124 12.15 7.13 -14.75
N HIS A 125 11.40 7.19 -15.86
CA HIS A 125 11.88 6.84 -17.20
C HIS A 125 12.54 5.44 -17.26
N GLU A 126 12.03 4.49 -16.47
CA GLU A 126 12.52 3.12 -16.47
C GLU A 126 12.26 2.45 -17.83
N GLN A 127 13.21 1.60 -18.28
CA GLN A 127 13.08 0.88 -19.53
C GLN A 127 11.87 -0.07 -19.54
N VAL A 128 11.09 0.02 -20.60
CA VAL A 128 9.94 -0.83 -20.84
C VAL A 128 10.43 -2.19 -21.35
N THR A 129 10.20 -3.24 -20.56
CA THR A 129 10.54 -4.61 -20.95
C THR A 129 9.27 -5.32 -21.42
N VAL A 130 9.37 -6.18 -22.42
CA VAL A 130 8.23 -6.99 -22.93
C VAL A 130 7.52 -7.74 -21.79
N ARG A 131 8.25 -8.25 -20.81
CA ARG A 131 7.67 -8.89 -19.62
C ARG A 131 6.76 -7.94 -18.83
N LYS A 132 7.17 -6.67 -18.66
CA LYS A 132 6.35 -5.65 -17.97
C LYS A 132 5.04 -5.41 -18.72
N ILE A 133 5.09 -5.33 -20.04
CA ILE A 133 3.89 -5.15 -20.89
C ILE A 133 2.93 -6.32 -20.73
N ILE A 134 3.41 -7.54 -20.86
CA ILE A 134 2.59 -8.75 -20.71
C ILE A 134 1.93 -8.78 -19.32
N CYS A 135 2.68 -8.51 -18.25
CA CYS A 135 2.13 -8.47 -16.89
C CYS A 135 1.03 -7.41 -16.74
N ILE A 136 1.22 -6.21 -17.31
CA ILE A 136 0.22 -5.14 -17.29
C ILE A 136 -1.04 -5.58 -18.05
N LEU A 137 -0.90 -6.14 -19.24
CA LEU A 137 -2.05 -6.61 -20.03
C LEU A 137 -2.84 -7.72 -19.32
N CYS A 138 -2.15 -8.74 -18.80
CA CYS A 138 -2.80 -9.82 -18.05
C CYS A 138 -3.58 -9.28 -16.84
N ALA A 139 -3.01 -8.32 -16.16
CA ALA A 139 -3.62 -7.77 -14.95
C ALA A 139 -4.78 -6.82 -15.27
N VAL A 140 -4.71 -6.03 -16.35
CA VAL A 140 -5.83 -5.21 -16.83
C VAL A 140 -6.98 -6.12 -17.27
N CYS A 141 -6.71 -7.20 -18.01
CA CYS A 141 -7.71 -8.19 -18.38
C CYS A 141 -8.36 -8.84 -17.15
N GLY A 142 -7.54 -9.27 -16.17
CA GLY A 142 -8.05 -9.83 -14.91
C GLY A 142 -8.95 -8.85 -14.15
N ALA A 143 -8.54 -7.61 -14.05
CA ALA A 143 -9.34 -6.56 -13.42
C ALA A 143 -10.65 -6.29 -14.16
N ALA A 144 -10.62 -6.22 -15.47
CA ALA A 144 -11.81 -6.02 -16.30
C ALA A 144 -12.83 -7.15 -16.12
N LEU A 145 -12.37 -8.40 -16.06
CA LEU A 145 -13.23 -9.57 -15.80
C LEU A 145 -13.90 -9.50 -14.42
N ILE A 146 -13.17 -9.07 -13.41
CA ILE A 146 -13.65 -8.95 -12.02
C ILE A 146 -14.69 -7.81 -11.90
N VAL A 147 -14.36 -6.65 -12.45
CA VAL A 147 -15.25 -5.47 -12.40
C VAL A 147 -16.50 -5.72 -13.26
N GLY A 148 -16.34 -6.33 -14.45
CA GLY A 148 -17.44 -6.62 -15.35
C GLY A 148 -18.48 -7.59 -14.78
N GLY A 149 -18.07 -8.53 -13.90
CA GLY A 149 -18.98 -9.46 -13.22
C GLY A 149 -19.73 -8.87 -12.02
N ASN A 150 -19.35 -7.69 -11.50
CA ASN A 150 -19.86 -7.13 -10.25
C ASN A 150 -20.41 -5.68 -10.39
N LEU A 151 -20.80 -5.26 -11.59
CA LEU A 151 -21.36 -3.92 -11.86
C LEU A 151 -22.81 -3.77 -11.36
N GLY A 152 -23.04 -4.05 -10.08
CA GLY A 152 -24.25 -3.57 -9.40
C GLY A 152 -24.11 -2.05 -9.12
N SER A 153 -25.19 -1.28 -9.36
CA SER A 153 -25.22 0.17 -9.22
C SER A 153 -24.81 0.73 -7.85
N GLY A 154 -24.81 -0.10 -6.80
CA GLY A 154 -24.38 0.28 -5.45
C GLY A 154 -22.86 0.26 -5.19
N HIS A 155 -22.07 -0.35 -6.09
CA HIS A 155 -20.63 -0.54 -5.85
C HIS A 155 -19.73 0.48 -6.57
N LEU A 156 -20.28 1.30 -7.45
CA LEU A 156 -19.50 2.21 -8.29
C LEU A 156 -18.64 3.20 -7.46
N ALA A 157 -19.25 3.82 -6.45
CA ALA A 157 -18.52 4.74 -5.57
C ALA A 157 -17.36 4.04 -4.84
N GLY A 158 -17.58 2.82 -4.37
CA GLY A 158 -16.55 2.02 -3.72
C GLY A 158 -15.40 1.65 -4.65
N ILE A 159 -15.70 1.34 -5.93
CA ILE A 159 -14.69 1.10 -6.96
C ILE A 159 -13.85 2.35 -7.21
N VAL A 160 -14.50 3.51 -7.35
CA VAL A 160 -13.81 4.79 -7.58
C VAL A 160 -12.87 5.12 -6.40
N PHE A 161 -13.34 5.01 -5.15
CA PHE A 161 -12.50 5.23 -3.99
C PHE A 161 -11.33 4.24 -3.90
N SER A 162 -11.55 2.98 -4.23
CA SER A 162 -10.49 1.96 -4.26
C SER A 162 -9.45 2.27 -5.34
N LEU A 163 -9.85 2.68 -6.55
CA LEU A 163 -8.95 3.07 -7.62
C LEU A 163 -8.15 4.33 -7.25
N LEU A 164 -8.80 5.36 -6.71
CA LEU A 164 -8.11 6.57 -6.24
C LEU A 164 -7.08 6.25 -5.15
N SER A 165 -7.41 5.34 -4.25
CA SER A 165 -6.48 4.83 -3.24
C SER A 165 -5.25 4.21 -3.87
N VAL A 166 -5.43 3.29 -4.83
CA VAL A 166 -4.32 2.63 -5.54
C VAL A 166 -3.44 3.65 -6.27
N LEU A 167 -4.04 4.59 -6.99
CA LEU A 167 -3.30 5.63 -7.71
C LEU A 167 -2.49 6.50 -6.75
N THR A 168 -3.10 6.98 -5.66
CA THR A 168 -2.44 7.81 -4.66
C THR A 168 -1.31 7.06 -3.97
N TRP A 169 -1.53 5.78 -3.62
CA TRP A 169 -0.51 4.91 -3.02
C TRP A 169 0.68 4.72 -3.96
N CYS A 170 0.43 4.42 -5.23
CA CYS A 170 1.47 4.16 -6.21
C CYS A 170 2.29 5.42 -6.52
N LEU A 171 1.62 6.57 -6.70
CA LEU A 171 2.29 7.85 -6.87
C LEU A 171 3.19 8.18 -5.69
N THR A 172 2.69 8.01 -4.47
CA THR A 172 3.45 8.27 -3.24
C THR A 172 4.64 7.34 -3.12
N SER A 173 4.47 6.05 -3.46
CA SER A 173 5.54 5.05 -3.41
C SER A 173 6.66 5.36 -4.41
N VAL A 174 6.30 5.78 -5.62
CA VAL A 174 7.28 6.18 -6.65
C VAL A 174 7.97 7.49 -6.27
N ALA A 175 7.23 8.48 -5.78
CA ALA A 175 7.81 9.73 -5.28
C ALA A 175 8.76 9.48 -4.11
N MET A 176 8.42 8.63 -3.15
CA MET A 176 9.29 8.23 -2.05
C MET A 176 10.59 7.61 -2.54
N ARG A 177 10.52 6.74 -3.56
CA ARG A 177 11.72 6.14 -4.17
C ARG A 177 12.62 7.19 -4.80
N SER A 178 12.07 8.18 -5.50
CA SER A 178 12.82 9.29 -6.10
C SER A 178 13.52 10.15 -5.05
N PHE A 179 12.95 10.29 -3.84
CA PHE A 179 13.57 11.05 -2.75
C PHE A 179 14.68 10.28 -2.02
N THR A 180 14.69 8.96 -2.09
CA THR A 180 15.65 8.11 -1.36
C THR A 180 16.85 7.70 -2.21
N GLN A 181 16.85 7.99 -3.49
CA GLN A 181 17.99 7.84 -4.41
C GLN A 181 18.81 9.12 -4.46
#